data_a3cc52bdaeb4cfc2e63ddb7c508e03f9
#
_entry.id   a3cc52bdaeb4cfc2e63ddb7c508e03f9
#
_cell.length_a   1.000
_cell.length_b   1.000
_cell.length_c   1.000
_cell.angle_alpha   90.00
_cell.angle_beta   90.00
_cell.angle_gamma   90.00
#
_symmetry.space_group_name_H-M   'P 1'
#
loop_
_entity.id
_entity.type
_entity.pdbx_description
1 polymer ?
#
loop_
_entity_poly.entity_id
_entity_poly.type
_entity_poly.pdbx_seq_one_letter_code
_entity_poly.pdbx_strand_id
1 'polypeptide(L)'
;MSTDFRIPSSIRTDYLFMIEQAIKAPSGHNTQPWKFRLFSDHIDILPDFSRALPVVDPDHRELFVSLGCAAENLCIAAAHKGWLCKVSTSSDGIIHVGLSRQEDIEAPHFEQIARRQTNRRCYDGSMIPDNALALLRKTPVEPGIGIHLFQKGTQAFDDIATLVYEGNRRQMGNPAFKAELRQWMRYNRKHQDETADGLSYAVFGAPNLPRFMAEFIISHSLDAAKQNRTDRRNMASASHFALFTTHDNHRGHWVALGRTLQRFLLAATAANIAHAYANQPNETPELAERMAQTLGIAGEYPTILIRLGYAKASAYSLRRPIEGLIVD
;
A
#
# COMPACT_ATOMS: atom_id res chain seq x y z
N MET A 1 -18.08 -15.21 -34.03
CA MET A 1 -19.32 -15.40 -33.27
C MET A 1 -18.99 -15.03 -31.84
N SER A 2 -19.30 -13.81 -31.42
CA SER A 2 -19.13 -13.39 -30.01
C SER A 2 -20.32 -13.96 -29.26
N THR A 3 -20.06 -15.04 -28.50
CA THR A 3 -21.00 -15.52 -27.48
C THR A 3 -20.92 -14.54 -26.33
N ASP A 4 -21.85 -13.61 -26.31
CA ASP A 4 -22.08 -12.65 -25.21
C ASP A 4 -22.56 -13.46 -23.98
N PHE A 5 -21.60 -14.06 -23.26
CA PHE A 5 -21.85 -14.76 -22.00
C PHE A 5 -22.14 -13.71 -20.93
N ARG A 6 -23.41 -13.27 -20.88
CA ARG A 6 -23.87 -12.37 -19.81
C ARG A 6 -23.65 -13.06 -18.47
N ILE A 7 -22.79 -12.45 -17.62
CA ILE A 7 -22.59 -12.90 -16.25
C ILE A 7 -23.95 -12.92 -15.53
N PRO A 8 -24.37 -14.04 -14.93
CA PRO A 8 -25.62 -14.11 -14.16
C PRO A 8 -25.65 -13.00 -13.09
N SER A 9 -26.82 -12.42 -12.85
CA SER A 9 -26.98 -11.27 -11.95
C SER A 9 -26.49 -11.56 -10.53
N SER A 10 -26.70 -12.78 -10.01
CA SER A 10 -26.20 -13.19 -8.70
C SER A 10 -24.66 -13.21 -8.63
N ILE A 11 -23.99 -13.73 -9.65
CA ILE A 11 -22.52 -13.76 -9.76
C ILE A 11 -21.98 -12.34 -9.88
N ARG A 12 -22.64 -11.53 -10.71
CA ARG A 12 -22.24 -10.11 -10.86
C ARG A 12 -22.34 -9.36 -9.54
N THR A 13 -23.34 -9.60 -8.73
CA THR A 13 -23.47 -8.99 -7.39
C THR A 13 -22.31 -9.38 -6.47
N ASP A 14 -21.93 -10.66 -6.45
CA ASP A 14 -20.76 -11.11 -5.68
C ASP A 14 -19.46 -10.44 -6.19
N TYR A 15 -19.29 -10.33 -7.52
CA TYR A 15 -18.10 -9.71 -8.12
C TYR A 15 -17.99 -8.22 -7.77
N LEU A 16 -19.11 -7.47 -7.83
CA LEU A 16 -19.13 -6.07 -7.42
C LEU A 16 -18.75 -5.92 -5.94
N PHE A 17 -19.30 -6.78 -5.06
CA PHE A 17 -18.90 -6.81 -3.66
C PHE A 17 -17.39 -7.07 -3.48
N MET A 18 -16.81 -8.02 -4.22
CA MET A 18 -15.38 -8.30 -4.17
C MET A 18 -14.54 -7.09 -4.59
N ILE A 19 -14.95 -6.40 -5.66
CA ILE A 19 -14.29 -5.18 -6.16
C ILE A 19 -14.40 -4.04 -5.13
N GLU A 20 -15.55 -3.86 -4.49
CA GLU A 20 -15.70 -2.87 -3.40
C GLU A 20 -14.73 -3.09 -2.25
N GLN A 21 -14.38 -4.36 -1.96
CA GLN A 21 -13.36 -4.64 -0.97
C GLN A 21 -11.93 -4.47 -1.54
N ALA A 22 -11.70 -4.87 -2.79
CA ALA A 22 -10.42 -4.73 -3.48
C ALA A 22 -9.92 -3.28 -3.47
N ILE A 23 -10.78 -2.33 -3.82
CA ILE A 23 -10.43 -0.90 -3.89
C ILE A 23 -10.06 -0.26 -2.55
N LYS A 24 -10.34 -0.91 -1.42
CA LYS A 24 -9.89 -0.46 -0.09
C LYS A 24 -8.41 -0.69 0.16
N ALA A 25 -7.72 -1.39 -0.73
CA ALA A 25 -6.28 -1.62 -0.67
C ALA A 25 -5.48 -0.30 -0.61
N PRO A 26 -4.25 -0.31 -0.07
CA PRO A 26 -3.34 0.82 -0.17
C PRO A 26 -2.82 0.98 -1.60
N SER A 27 -2.42 2.20 -1.96
CA SER A 27 -1.65 2.47 -3.18
C SER A 27 -0.73 3.67 -3.00
N GLY A 28 0.34 3.76 -3.77
CA GLY A 28 1.24 4.90 -3.82
C GLY A 28 0.44 6.19 -3.96
N HIS A 29 0.63 7.16 -3.07
CA HIS A 29 -0.11 8.43 -3.02
C HIS A 29 -1.65 8.32 -3.09
N ASN A 30 -2.23 7.11 -2.80
CA ASN A 30 -3.66 6.81 -2.98
C ASN A 30 -4.12 7.05 -4.43
N THR A 31 -3.24 6.74 -5.40
CA THR A 31 -3.54 6.89 -6.83
C THR A 31 -4.60 5.91 -7.31
N GLN A 32 -4.75 4.76 -6.65
CA GLN A 32 -5.73 3.72 -7.00
C GLN A 32 -5.57 3.30 -8.47
N PRO A 33 -4.40 2.71 -8.84
CA PRO A 33 -3.99 2.52 -10.22
C PRO A 33 -4.51 1.19 -10.81
N TRP A 34 -5.77 0.90 -10.59
CA TRP A 34 -6.44 -0.32 -11.01
C TRP A 34 -7.71 -0.05 -11.79
N LYS A 35 -8.01 -0.98 -12.70
CA LYS A 35 -9.29 -1.19 -13.35
C LYS A 35 -9.64 -2.67 -13.27
N PHE A 36 -10.89 -2.99 -13.45
CA PHE A 36 -11.40 -4.36 -13.34
C PHE A 36 -12.16 -4.73 -14.61
N ARG A 37 -11.93 -5.95 -15.09
CA ARG A 37 -12.70 -6.53 -16.18
C ARG A 37 -13.32 -7.83 -15.69
N LEU A 38 -14.62 -7.99 -15.94
CA LEU A 38 -15.41 -9.10 -15.44
C LEU A 38 -15.62 -10.13 -16.55
N PHE A 39 -15.38 -11.39 -16.21
CA PHE A 39 -15.66 -12.54 -17.05
C PHE A 39 -16.58 -13.53 -16.31
N SER A 40 -17.05 -14.60 -16.98
CA SER A 40 -17.97 -15.57 -16.38
C SER A 40 -17.38 -16.36 -15.20
N ASP A 41 -16.06 -16.55 -15.18
CA ASP A 41 -15.31 -17.43 -14.25
C ASP A 41 -14.09 -16.75 -13.61
N HIS A 42 -13.81 -15.48 -13.95
CA HIS A 42 -12.69 -14.74 -13.37
C HIS A 42 -12.91 -13.23 -13.41
N ILE A 43 -12.07 -12.52 -12.64
CA ILE A 43 -11.95 -11.06 -12.66
C ILE A 43 -10.50 -10.73 -12.99
N ASP A 44 -10.29 -9.88 -13.99
CA ASP A 44 -9.00 -9.30 -14.28
C ASP A 44 -8.81 -7.98 -13.53
N ILE A 45 -7.63 -7.80 -12.94
CA ILE A 45 -7.18 -6.51 -12.40
C ILE A 45 -6.12 -5.96 -13.36
N LEU A 46 -6.44 -4.84 -14.00
CA LEU A 46 -5.59 -4.22 -15.01
C LEU A 46 -4.85 -3.01 -14.41
N PRO A 47 -3.55 -2.82 -14.73
CA PRO A 47 -2.84 -1.61 -14.35
C PRO A 47 -3.38 -0.39 -15.10
N ASP A 48 -3.70 0.67 -14.37
CA ASP A 48 -4.06 1.98 -14.93
C ASP A 48 -2.82 2.90 -14.91
N PHE A 49 -2.00 2.83 -15.94
CA PHE A 49 -0.78 3.63 -16.07
C PHE A 49 -1.04 5.14 -16.17
N SER A 50 -2.28 5.58 -16.48
CA SER A 50 -2.62 7.00 -16.41
C SER A 50 -2.56 7.56 -14.99
N ARG A 51 -2.47 6.69 -14.00
CA ARG A 51 -2.38 6.99 -12.57
C ARG A 51 -1.02 6.60 -11.96
N ALA A 52 -0.04 6.35 -12.80
CA ALA A 52 1.32 6.06 -12.37
C ALA A 52 2.00 7.28 -11.74
N LEU A 53 3.08 7.04 -11.03
CA LEU A 53 3.94 8.04 -10.39
C LEU A 53 5.33 8.00 -11.05
N PRO A 54 5.51 8.58 -12.25
CA PRO A 54 6.72 8.37 -13.05
C PRO A 54 8.00 8.92 -12.43
N VAL A 55 7.90 9.79 -11.43
CA VAL A 55 9.09 10.33 -10.75
C VAL A 55 9.47 9.50 -9.53
N VAL A 56 8.50 9.08 -8.73
CA VAL A 56 8.77 8.29 -7.51
C VAL A 56 8.86 6.79 -7.79
N ASP A 57 8.13 6.31 -8.81
CA ASP A 57 7.99 4.89 -9.16
C ASP A 57 8.16 4.68 -10.69
N PRO A 58 9.36 4.98 -11.24
CA PRO A 58 9.60 5.00 -12.70
C PRO A 58 9.48 3.62 -13.36
N ASP A 59 9.74 2.55 -12.64
CA ASP A 59 9.59 1.16 -13.07
C ASP A 59 8.21 0.55 -12.76
N HIS A 60 7.32 1.33 -12.14
CA HIS A 60 5.97 0.92 -11.73
C HIS A 60 5.94 -0.19 -10.66
N ARG A 61 7.00 -0.37 -9.91
CA ARG A 61 7.11 -1.37 -8.85
C ARG A 61 6.02 -1.21 -7.78
N GLU A 62 5.84 0.00 -7.25
CA GLU A 62 4.82 0.29 -6.24
C GLU A 62 3.41 0.23 -6.80
N LEU A 63 3.24 0.54 -8.10
CA LEU A 63 1.99 0.35 -8.80
C LEU A 63 1.60 -1.13 -8.75
N PHE A 64 2.49 -2.06 -9.15
CA PHE A 64 2.20 -3.49 -9.12
C PHE A 64 2.04 -4.06 -7.70
N VAL A 65 2.79 -3.55 -6.72
CA VAL A 65 2.54 -3.86 -5.30
C VAL A 65 1.13 -3.45 -4.89
N SER A 66 0.66 -2.28 -5.34
CA SER A 66 -0.71 -1.80 -5.07
C SER A 66 -1.78 -2.71 -5.68
N LEU A 67 -1.57 -3.18 -6.92
CA LEU A 67 -2.45 -4.15 -7.57
C LEU A 67 -2.47 -5.49 -6.81
N GLY A 68 -1.31 -5.94 -6.32
CA GLY A 68 -1.21 -7.14 -5.49
C GLY A 68 -2.01 -7.02 -4.18
N CYS A 69 -1.96 -5.85 -3.53
CA CYS A 69 -2.79 -5.57 -2.35
C CYS A 69 -4.29 -5.62 -2.69
N ALA A 70 -4.69 -5.08 -3.84
CA ALA A 70 -6.09 -5.13 -4.30
C ALA A 70 -6.54 -6.56 -4.62
N ALA A 71 -5.69 -7.36 -5.26
CA ALA A 71 -5.93 -8.77 -5.54
C ALA A 71 -6.13 -9.58 -4.26
N GLU A 72 -5.34 -9.33 -3.23
CA GLU A 72 -5.50 -10.03 -1.94
C GLU A 72 -6.80 -9.67 -1.24
N ASN A 73 -7.18 -8.38 -1.20
CA ASN A 73 -8.48 -7.98 -0.68
C ASN A 73 -9.64 -8.63 -1.44
N LEU A 74 -9.53 -8.72 -2.78
CA LEU A 74 -10.51 -9.40 -3.63
C LEU A 74 -10.64 -10.88 -3.24
N CYS A 75 -9.51 -11.57 -3.08
CA CYS A 75 -9.49 -13.00 -2.71
C CYS A 75 -10.10 -13.24 -1.32
N ILE A 76 -9.81 -12.39 -0.33
CA ILE A 76 -10.41 -12.47 1.01
C ILE A 76 -11.91 -12.23 0.95
N ALA A 77 -12.37 -11.26 0.16
CA ALA A 77 -13.78 -10.98 -0.05
C ALA A 77 -14.50 -12.10 -0.81
N ALA A 78 -13.81 -12.73 -1.76
CA ALA A 78 -14.30 -13.89 -2.49
C ALA A 78 -14.49 -15.09 -1.54
N ALA A 79 -13.50 -15.38 -0.70
CA ALA A 79 -13.60 -16.43 0.31
C ALA A 79 -14.80 -16.19 1.27
N HIS A 80 -15.00 -14.94 1.71
CA HIS A 80 -16.16 -14.56 2.52
C HIS A 80 -17.52 -14.82 1.83
N LYS A 81 -17.54 -14.87 0.50
CA LYS A 81 -18.71 -15.18 -0.33
C LYS A 81 -18.76 -16.64 -0.81
N GLY A 82 -17.89 -17.52 -0.32
CA GLY A 82 -17.83 -18.92 -0.72
C GLY A 82 -17.25 -19.13 -2.13
N TRP A 83 -16.23 -18.34 -2.48
CA TRP A 83 -15.49 -18.47 -3.73
C TRP A 83 -14.02 -18.72 -3.46
N LEU A 84 -13.46 -19.77 -4.04
CA LEU A 84 -12.02 -20.01 -4.09
C LEU A 84 -11.38 -19.18 -5.20
N CYS A 85 -10.24 -18.55 -4.88
CA CYS A 85 -9.45 -17.77 -5.83
C CYS A 85 -8.19 -18.50 -6.28
N LYS A 86 -7.90 -18.44 -7.58
CA LYS A 86 -6.59 -18.78 -8.15
C LYS A 86 -6.02 -17.53 -8.83
N VAL A 87 -4.90 -17.02 -8.31
CA VAL A 87 -4.29 -15.79 -8.82
C VAL A 87 -3.09 -16.12 -9.70
N SER A 88 -3.00 -15.49 -10.85
CA SER A 88 -1.82 -15.50 -11.71
C SER A 88 -1.59 -14.10 -12.31
N THR A 89 -0.35 -13.82 -12.69
CA THR A 89 0.04 -12.54 -13.30
C THR A 89 0.62 -12.81 -14.68
N SER A 90 0.08 -12.16 -15.69
CA SER A 90 0.58 -12.22 -17.06
C SER A 90 1.85 -11.37 -17.26
N SER A 91 2.55 -11.55 -18.36
CA SER A 91 3.79 -10.81 -18.67
C SER A 91 3.58 -9.31 -18.84
N ASP A 92 2.40 -8.86 -19.28
CA ASP A 92 2.00 -7.46 -19.39
C ASP A 92 1.48 -6.86 -18.07
N GLY A 93 1.39 -7.70 -17.01
CA GLY A 93 1.07 -7.27 -15.66
C GLY A 93 -0.43 -7.29 -15.32
N ILE A 94 -1.26 -7.90 -16.13
CA ILE A 94 -2.67 -8.18 -15.79
C ILE A 94 -2.69 -9.29 -14.73
N ILE A 95 -3.48 -9.07 -13.67
CA ILE A 95 -3.69 -10.07 -12.64
C ILE A 95 -5.01 -10.79 -12.93
N HIS A 96 -4.93 -12.08 -13.24
CA HIS A 96 -6.09 -12.94 -13.44
C HIS A 96 -6.49 -13.59 -12.12
N VAL A 97 -7.70 -13.33 -11.66
CA VAL A 97 -8.26 -13.93 -10.44
C VAL A 97 -9.37 -14.90 -10.87
N GLY A 98 -9.00 -16.17 -11.10
CA GLY A 98 -9.93 -17.24 -11.38
C GLY A 98 -10.79 -17.54 -10.15
N LEU A 99 -12.09 -17.75 -10.35
CA LEU A 99 -13.09 -17.88 -9.31
C LEU A 99 -13.89 -19.19 -9.49
N SER A 100 -13.95 -20.00 -8.43
CA SER A 100 -14.77 -21.22 -8.40
C SER A 100 -15.53 -21.31 -7.08
N ARG A 101 -16.78 -21.79 -7.12
CA ARG A 101 -17.58 -22.00 -5.90
C ARG A 101 -16.95 -23.09 -5.04
N GLN A 102 -16.84 -22.81 -3.77
CA GLN A 102 -16.40 -23.76 -2.76
C GLN A 102 -17.07 -23.40 -1.43
N GLU A 103 -17.63 -24.37 -0.75
CA GLU A 103 -18.19 -24.22 0.58
C GLU A 103 -17.09 -24.27 1.64
N ASP A 104 -17.36 -23.70 2.80
CA ASP A 104 -16.49 -23.74 3.99
C ASP A 104 -15.06 -23.20 3.79
N ILE A 105 -14.94 -22.06 3.09
CA ILE A 105 -13.66 -21.33 2.97
C ILE A 105 -13.54 -20.32 4.10
N GLU A 106 -12.44 -20.37 4.85
CA GLU A 106 -12.10 -19.33 5.80
C GLU A 106 -11.69 -18.03 5.09
N ALA A 107 -12.21 -16.90 5.59
CA ALA A 107 -11.85 -15.56 5.14
C ALA A 107 -11.14 -14.79 6.27
N PRO A 108 -9.90 -15.15 6.63
CA PRO A 108 -9.21 -14.55 7.76
C PRO A 108 -9.04 -13.03 7.53
N HIS A 109 -9.30 -12.28 8.60
CA HIS A 109 -9.17 -10.81 8.60
C HIS A 109 -10.09 -10.04 7.62
N PHE A 110 -11.16 -10.62 7.11
CA PHE A 110 -12.11 -9.93 6.23
C PHE A 110 -12.59 -8.61 6.85
N GLU A 111 -12.99 -8.61 8.11
CA GLU A 111 -13.45 -7.41 8.85
C GLU A 111 -12.39 -6.30 8.94
N GLN A 112 -11.11 -6.68 8.81
CA GLN A 112 -10.01 -5.73 8.89
C GLN A 112 -9.81 -4.92 7.61
N ILE A 113 -10.35 -5.36 6.47
CA ILE A 113 -10.28 -4.62 5.20
C ILE A 113 -10.86 -3.21 5.37
N ALA A 114 -11.99 -3.08 6.04
CA ALA A 114 -12.64 -1.79 6.29
C ALA A 114 -11.91 -0.93 7.35
N ARG A 115 -11.18 -1.58 8.28
CA ARG A 115 -10.48 -0.91 9.39
C ARG A 115 -9.05 -0.50 9.07
N ARG A 116 -8.40 -1.18 8.09
CA ARG A 116 -7.02 -0.91 7.72
C ARG A 116 -6.83 0.52 7.21
N GLN A 117 -5.87 1.22 7.76
CA GLN A 117 -5.51 2.57 7.34
C GLN A 117 -3.99 2.79 7.45
N THR A 118 -3.42 3.64 6.60
CA THR A 118 -2.06 4.15 6.78
C THR A 118 -2.09 5.27 7.82
N ASN A 119 -1.45 5.05 8.97
CA ASN A 119 -1.47 5.98 10.09
C ASN A 119 -0.16 6.78 10.17
N ARG A 120 -0.18 8.01 9.65
CA ARG A 120 0.99 8.90 9.57
C ARG A 120 1.28 9.66 10.87
N ARG A 121 0.48 9.47 11.91
CA ARG A 121 0.69 10.13 13.22
C ARG A 121 1.99 9.68 13.87
N CYS A 122 2.47 10.47 14.82
CA CYS A 122 3.43 10.01 15.80
C CYS A 122 2.77 8.90 16.64
N TYR A 123 3.49 7.81 16.89
CA TYR A 123 3.00 6.70 17.71
C TYR A 123 3.25 6.98 19.18
N ASP A 124 2.72 6.15 20.09
CA ASP A 124 2.85 6.33 21.52
C ASP A 124 4.22 5.92 22.09
N GLY A 125 5.06 5.28 21.27
CA GLY A 125 6.40 4.82 21.64
C GLY A 125 6.45 3.48 22.33
N SER A 126 5.29 2.85 22.62
CA SER A 126 5.23 1.53 23.23
C SER A 126 5.80 0.46 22.30
N MET A 127 6.49 -0.51 22.88
CA MET A 127 7.00 -1.66 22.13
C MET A 127 5.87 -2.64 21.83
N ILE A 128 5.88 -3.20 20.61
CA ILE A 128 4.99 -4.30 20.25
C ILE A 128 5.46 -5.54 21.00
N PRO A 129 4.59 -6.20 21.80
CA PRO A 129 4.99 -7.37 22.57
C PRO A 129 5.21 -8.59 21.65
N ASP A 130 6.03 -9.54 22.11
CA ASP A 130 6.48 -10.70 21.35
C ASP A 130 5.33 -11.58 20.84
N ASN A 131 4.26 -11.73 21.62
CA ASN A 131 3.08 -12.48 21.19
C ASN A 131 2.37 -11.83 19.98
N ALA A 132 2.30 -10.52 19.91
CA ALA A 132 1.75 -9.80 18.76
C ALA A 132 2.70 -9.87 17.54
N LEU A 133 4.02 -9.77 17.77
CA LEU A 133 5.03 -9.98 16.71
C LEU A 133 4.98 -11.42 16.18
N ALA A 134 4.76 -12.40 17.04
CA ALA A 134 4.61 -13.80 16.62
C ALA A 134 3.41 -14.02 15.70
N LEU A 135 2.31 -13.27 15.87
CA LEU A 135 1.18 -13.28 14.96
C LEU A 135 1.56 -12.71 13.59
N LEU A 136 2.30 -11.59 13.57
CA LEU A 136 2.77 -11.00 12.31
C LEU A 136 3.75 -11.91 11.55
N ARG A 137 4.64 -12.62 12.28
CA ARG A 137 5.57 -13.59 11.67
C ARG A 137 4.88 -14.81 11.07
N LYS A 138 3.64 -15.10 11.46
CA LYS A 138 2.81 -16.19 10.89
C LYS A 138 2.07 -15.76 9.63
N THR A 139 2.19 -14.53 9.18
CA THR A 139 1.57 -14.08 7.92
C THR A 139 1.99 -15.01 6.78
N PRO A 140 1.04 -15.57 6.02
CA PRO A 140 1.37 -16.40 4.85
C PRO A 140 2.13 -15.56 3.80
N VAL A 141 3.27 -16.06 3.38
CA VAL A 141 4.20 -15.37 2.47
C VAL A 141 4.15 -16.04 1.11
N GLU A 142 4.03 -15.25 0.05
CA GLU A 142 4.14 -15.75 -1.34
C GLU A 142 5.59 -16.17 -1.63
N PRO A 143 5.81 -17.14 -2.52
CA PRO A 143 7.15 -17.57 -2.92
C PRO A 143 8.01 -16.40 -3.41
N GLY A 144 9.28 -16.37 -3.02
CA GLY A 144 10.24 -15.34 -3.40
C GLY A 144 10.07 -14.00 -2.68
N ILE A 145 9.29 -13.95 -1.60
CA ILE A 145 9.09 -12.74 -0.78
C ILE A 145 9.71 -12.91 0.60
N GLY A 146 10.41 -11.88 1.07
CA GLY A 146 10.98 -11.79 2.42
C GLY A 146 10.24 -10.78 3.29
N ILE A 147 10.17 -11.04 4.60
CA ILE A 147 9.69 -10.09 5.62
C ILE A 147 10.73 -10.04 6.74
N HIS A 148 11.34 -8.87 6.92
CA HIS A 148 12.36 -8.63 7.94
C HIS A 148 11.83 -7.62 8.96
N LEU A 149 11.92 -7.95 10.26
CA LEU A 149 11.48 -7.08 11.34
C LEU A 149 12.69 -6.56 12.11
N PHE A 150 12.79 -5.25 12.26
CA PHE A 150 13.89 -4.57 12.93
C PHE A 150 13.35 -3.80 14.14
N GLN A 151 13.82 -4.17 15.33
CA GLN A 151 13.35 -3.61 16.58
C GLN A 151 14.07 -2.31 16.91
N LYS A 152 13.36 -1.34 17.44
CA LYS A 152 13.92 -0.10 18.00
C LYS A 152 14.99 -0.41 19.05
N GLY A 153 16.08 0.35 19.01
CA GLY A 153 17.24 0.17 19.88
C GLY A 153 18.29 -0.80 19.34
N THR A 154 18.09 -1.34 18.12
CA THR A 154 19.13 -2.10 17.41
C THR A 154 19.85 -1.22 16.40
N GLN A 155 21.09 -1.54 16.06
CA GLN A 155 21.87 -0.82 15.05
C GLN A 155 21.15 -0.83 13.69
N ALA A 156 20.57 -1.96 13.29
CA ALA A 156 19.82 -2.08 12.04
C ALA A 156 18.62 -1.11 11.97
N PHE A 157 17.92 -0.88 13.08
CA PHE A 157 16.84 0.11 13.14
C PHE A 157 17.38 1.53 12.91
N ASP A 158 18.51 1.89 13.53
CA ASP A 158 19.12 3.22 13.41
C ASP A 158 19.70 3.44 12.00
N ASP A 159 20.26 2.40 11.38
CA ASP A 159 20.75 2.42 10.00
C ASP A 159 19.59 2.67 9.01
N ILE A 160 18.46 1.95 9.18
CA ILE A 160 17.25 2.17 8.39
C ILE A 160 16.76 3.62 8.54
N ALA A 161 16.65 4.13 9.77
CA ALA A 161 16.22 5.50 10.02
C ALA A 161 17.13 6.53 9.32
N THR A 162 18.44 6.28 9.32
CA THR A 162 19.42 7.12 8.63
C THR A 162 19.20 7.13 7.12
N LEU A 163 18.93 5.96 6.53
CA LEU A 163 18.62 5.84 5.10
C LEU A 163 17.32 6.55 4.74
N VAL A 164 16.29 6.50 5.59
CA VAL A 164 15.04 7.26 5.42
C VAL A 164 15.31 8.76 5.37
N TYR A 165 16.16 9.30 6.28
CA TYR A 165 16.49 10.74 6.28
C TYR A 165 17.29 11.14 5.04
N GLU A 166 18.16 10.29 4.55
CA GLU A 166 18.89 10.54 3.32
C GLU A 166 17.95 10.51 2.09
N GLY A 167 17.05 9.52 2.01
CA GLY A 167 16.02 9.44 0.97
C GLY A 167 15.15 10.70 0.92
N ASN A 168 14.65 11.16 2.07
CA ASN A 168 13.93 12.42 2.19
C ASN A 168 14.71 13.62 1.62
N ARG A 169 15.99 13.72 1.97
CA ARG A 169 16.83 14.81 1.49
C ARG A 169 16.95 14.80 -0.04
N ARG A 170 17.11 13.61 -0.65
CA ARG A 170 17.19 13.47 -2.11
C ARG A 170 15.86 13.83 -2.77
N GLN A 171 14.76 13.29 -2.27
CA GLN A 171 13.42 13.55 -2.80
C GLN A 171 13.02 15.03 -2.68
N MET A 172 13.20 15.63 -1.51
CA MET A 172 12.89 17.03 -1.30
C MET A 172 13.87 17.99 -2.01
N GLY A 173 15.05 17.52 -2.42
CA GLY A 173 15.97 18.22 -3.30
C GLY A 173 15.54 18.16 -4.77
N ASN A 174 14.67 17.25 -5.16
CA ASN A 174 14.23 17.04 -6.54
C ASN A 174 12.97 17.88 -6.86
N PRO A 175 13.04 18.90 -7.74
CA PRO A 175 11.88 19.69 -8.13
C PRO A 175 10.75 18.87 -8.80
N ALA A 176 11.11 17.85 -9.60
CA ALA A 176 10.15 16.99 -10.26
C ALA A 176 9.35 16.16 -9.26
N PHE A 177 10.02 15.59 -8.24
CA PHE A 177 9.35 14.91 -7.13
C PHE A 177 8.35 15.81 -6.40
N LYS A 178 8.74 17.04 -6.08
CA LYS A 178 7.85 18.00 -5.43
C LYS A 178 6.66 18.38 -6.31
N ALA A 179 6.84 18.46 -7.61
CA ALA A 179 5.76 18.73 -8.57
C ALA A 179 4.76 17.55 -8.61
N GLU A 180 5.25 16.32 -8.73
CA GLU A 180 4.42 15.12 -8.71
C GLU A 180 3.67 14.98 -7.38
N LEU A 181 4.35 15.17 -6.24
CA LEU A 181 3.71 15.14 -4.93
C LEU A 181 2.56 16.13 -4.81
N ARG A 182 2.74 17.39 -5.28
CA ARG A 182 1.71 18.42 -5.27
C ARG A 182 0.51 18.02 -6.14
N GLN A 183 0.72 17.39 -7.28
CA GLN A 183 -0.34 16.91 -8.16
C GLN A 183 -1.28 15.94 -7.43
N TRP A 184 -0.75 15.12 -6.52
CA TRP A 184 -1.51 14.15 -5.75
C TRP A 184 -1.99 14.66 -4.38
N MET A 185 -1.69 15.89 -3.97
CA MET A 185 -2.23 16.47 -2.74
C MET A 185 -3.69 16.90 -2.90
N ARG A 186 -4.50 16.64 -1.89
CA ARG A 186 -5.91 17.09 -1.81
C ARG A 186 -6.01 18.05 -0.63
N TYR A 187 -6.10 19.33 -0.95
CA TYR A 187 -5.83 20.45 -0.05
C TYR A 187 -6.93 20.73 0.95
N ASN A 188 -8.20 20.37 0.62
CA ASN A 188 -9.35 20.57 1.49
C ASN A 188 -10.44 19.53 1.21
N ARG A 189 -11.54 19.59 1.98
CA ARG A 189 -12.64 18.65 1.87
C ARG A 189 -13.28 18.63 0.47
N LYS A 190 -13.55 19.81 -0.10
CA LYS A 190 -14.15 19.92 -1.43
C LYS A 190 -13.28 19.21 -2.48
N HIS A 191 -11.97 19.50 -2.52
CA HIS A 191 -11.03 18.88 -3.45
C HIS A 191 -10.92 17.36 -3.26
N GLN A 192 -10.94 16.90 -1.99
CA GLN A 192 -10.93 15.47 -1.66
C GLN A 192 -12.21 14.77 -2.14
N ASP A 193 -13.39 15.38 -1.92
CA ASP A 193 -14.68 14.80 -2.27
C ASP A 193 -14.90 14.75 -3.80
N GLU A 194 -14.37 15.75 -4.53
CA GLU A 194 -14.42 15.82 -6.00
C GLU A 194 -13.56 14.76 -6.68
N THR A 195 -12.42 14.38 -6.09
CA THR A 195 -11.45 13.46 -6.71
C THR A 195 -11.52 12.04 -6.17
N ALA A 196 -11.90 11.88 -4.90
CA ALA A 196 -11.94 10.62 -4.15
C ALA A 196 -10.62 9.83 -4.19
N ASP A 197 -9.48 10.52 -4.39
CA ASP A 197 -8.13 9.95 -4.51
C ASP A 197 -7.07 10.86 -3.86
N GLY A 198 -5.80 10.55 -4.05
CA GLY A 198 -4.68 11.36 -3.61
C GLY A 198 -4.47 11.39 -2.10
N LEU A 199 -3.53 12.22 -1.69
CA LEU A 199 -3.14 12.44 -0.30
C LEU A 199 -3.95 13.59 0.29
N SER A 200 -5.00 13.28 1.06
CA SER A 200 -5.88 14.29 1.59
C SER A 200 -5.25 15.04 2.78
N TYR A 201 -5.60 16.30 2.95
CA TYR A 201 -5.21 17.12 4.09
C TYR A 201 -5.51 16.42 5.44
N ALA A 202 -6.63 15.69 5.51
CA ALA A 202 -7.09 15.03 6.73
C ALA A 202 -6.17 13.89 7.19
N VAL A 203 -5.54 13.14 6.27
CA VAL A 203 -4.60 12.05 6.64
C VAL A 203 -3.29 12.56 7.22
N PHE A 204 -3.00 13.84 7.06
CA PHE A 204 -1.90 14.54 7.72
C PHE A 204 -2.32 15.26 9.00
N GLY A 205 -3.61 15.21 9.35
CA GLY A 205 -4.17 15.95 10.49
C GLY A 205 -4.23 17.47 10.29
N ALA A 206 -4.17 17.92 9.03
CA ALA A 206 -4.27 19.34 8.69
C ALA A 206 -5.74 19.83 8.78
N PRO A 207 -5.98 21.10 9.13
CA PRO A 207 -7.33 21.67 9.16
C PRO A 207 -7.89 21.83 7.75
N ASN A 208 -9.22 21.84 7.64
CA ASN A 208 -9.93 22.12 6.40
C ASN A 208 -9.90 23.64 6.12
N LEU A 209 -9.01 24.09 5.26
CA LEU A 209 -8.83 25.48 4.90
C LEU A 209 -9.28 25.74 3.45
N PRO A 210 -9.57 27.01 3.06
CA PRO A 210 -9.70 27.38 1.66
C PRO A 210 -8.49 26.92 0.84
N ARG A 211 -8.73 26.46 -0.38
CA ARG A 211 -7.68 25.81 -1.21
C ARG A 211 -6.43 26.65 -1.35
N PHE A 212 -6.55 27.96 -1.64
CA PHE A 212 -5.41 28.85 -1.85
C PHE A 212 -4.52 28.97 -0.59
N MET A 213 -5.13 28.95 0.62
CA MET A 213 -4.38 28.98 1.88
C MET A 213 -3.64 27.67 2.12
N ALA A 214 -4.31 26.54 1.88
CA ALA A 214 -3.71 25.23 2.05
C ALA A 214 -2.58 24.99 1.04
N GLU A 215 -2.74 25.41 -0.22
CA GLU A 215 -1.68 25.35 -1.26
C GLU A 215 -0.47 26.21 -0.87
N PHE A 216 -0.71 27.43 -0.36
CA PHE A 216 0.37 28.28 0.13
C PHE A 216 1.15 27.64 1.28
N ILE A 217 0.45 27.13 2.31
CA ILE A 217 1.08 26.47 3.46
C ILE A 217 1.89 25.24 3.01
N ILE A 218 1.32 24.39 2.16
CA ILE A 218 1.97 23.16 1.70
C ILE A 218 3.19 23.50 0.84
N SER A 219 3.09 24.46 -0.10
CA SER A 219 4.20 24.83 -0.94
C SER A 219 5.43 25.30 -0.14
N HIS A 220 5.20 26.00 0.98
CA HIS A 220 6.25 26.44 1.90
C HIS A 220 6.67 25.39 2.95
N SER A 221 5.96 24.26 3.00
CA SER A 221 6.26 23.16 3.94
C SER A 221 7.05 22.01 3.31
N LEU A 222 7.16 21.98 1.97
CA LEU A 222 7.93 20.96 1.25
C LEU A 222 9.44 21.27 1.29
N ASP A 223 9.99 21.17 2.49
CA ASP A 223 11.39 21.41 2.82
C ASP A 223 11.99 20.17 3.51
N ALA A 224 13.20 19.79 3.10
CA ALA A 224 13.88 18.60 3.60
C ALA A 224 14.14 18.64 5.11
N ALA A 225 14.46 19.81 5.68
CA ALA A 225 14.73 19.94 7.10
C ALA A 225 13.45 19.76 7.94
N LYS A 226 12.33 20.34 7.48
CA LYS A 226 11.02 20.16 8.13
C LYS A 226 10.54 18.73 8.04
N GLN A 227 10.65 18.11 6.84
CA GLN A 227 10.29 16.72 6.64
C GLN A 227 11.12 15.81 7.54
N ASN A 228 12.45 15.95 7.54
CA ASN A 228 13.33 15.16 8.39
C ASN A 228 13.04 15.34 9.89
N ARG A 229 12.65 16.54 10.34
CA ARG A 229 12.23 16.74 11.74
C ARG A 229 10.98 15.94 12.08
N THR A 230 9.98 15.94 11.19
CA THR A 230 8.76 15.16 11.33
C THR A 230 9.07 13.67 11.32
N ASP A 231 9.89 13.21 10.38
CA ASP A 231 10.23 11.80 10.26
C ASP A 231 11.09 11.31 11.42
N ARG A 232 12.03 12.11 11.94
CA ARG A 232 12.75 11.77 13.17
C ARG A 232 11.80 11.48 14.34
N ARG A 233 10.78 12.33 14.54
CA ARG A 233 9.77 12.09 15.58
C ARG A 233 8.96 10.82 15.30
N ASN A 234 8.58 10.61 14.05
CA ASN A 234 7.81 9.44 13.65
C ASN A 234 8.61 8.14 13.80
N MET A 235 9.87 8.12 13.36
CA MET A 235 10.76 6.95 13.53
C MET A 235 11.06 6.70 15.01
N ALA A 236 11.40 7.74 15.78
CA ALA A 236 11.65 7.61 17.23
C ALA A 236 10.44 7.11 18.00
N SER A 237 9.23 7.29 17.50
CA SER A 237 7.99 6.81 18.10
C SER A 237 7.60 5.39 17.67
N ALA A 238 8.22 4.85 16.62
CA ALA A 238 7.95 3.50 16.12
C ALA A 238 8.59 2.44 17.04
N SER A 239 7.94 1.30 17.13
CA SER A 239 8.44 0.11 17.81
C SER A 239 9.36 -0.71 16.92
N HIS A 240 8.95 -0.90 15.66
CA HIS A 240 9.67 -1.70 14.67
C HIS A 240 9.59 -1.08 13.29
N PHE A 241 10.56 -1.45 12.44
CA PHE A 241 10.40 -1.45 11.00
C PHE A 241 10.06 -2.85 10.51
N ALA A 242 9.25 -2.93 9.46
CA ALA A 242 9.08 -4.13 8.66
C ALA A 242 9.50 -3.81 7.23
N LEU A 243 10.51 -4.51 6.74
CA LEU A 243 11.00 -4.43 5.37
C LEU A 243 10.52 -5.65 4.60
N PHE A 244 9.88 -5.42 3.48
CA PHE A 244 9.45 -6.43 2.54
C PHE A 244 10.40 -6.42 1.36
N THR A 245 10.88 -7.59 0.98
CA THR A 245 11.86 -7.79 -0.08
C THR A 245 11.35 -8.78 -1.11
N THR A 246 11.90 -8.71 -2.31
CA THR A 246 11.68 -9.71 -3.36
C THR A 246 13.02 -10.35 -3.75
N HIS A 247 13.00 -11.64 -4.13
CA HIS A 247 14.21 -12.30 -4.63
C HIS A 247 14.52 -11.91 -6.07
N ASP A 248 13.49 -11.59 -6.86
CA ASP A 248 13.63 -11.07 -8.23
C ASP A 248 12.87 -9.75 -8.39
N ASN A 249 13.40 -8.87 -9.23
CA ASN A 249 12.85 -7.52 -9.38
C ASN A 249 12.00 -7.42 -10.66
N HIS A 250 10.83 -8.07 -10.67
CA HIS A 250 9.90 -8.05 -11.79
C HIS A 250 8.41 -8.04 -11.32
N ARG A 251 7.50 -7.74 -12.26
CA ARG A 251 6.06 -7.52 -11.99
C ARG A 251 5.40 -8.65 -11.20
N GLY A 252 5.69 -9.91 -11.52
CA GLY A 252 5.11 -11.06 -10.82
C GLY A 252 5.48 -11.08 -9.33
N HIS A 253 6.76 -10.80 -9.00
CA HIS A 253 7.20 -10.71 -7.60
C HIS A 253 6.67 -9.45 -6.90
N TRP A 254 6.51 -8.33 -7.59
CA TRP A 254 5.90 -7.13 -7.00
C TRP A 254 4.43 -7.34 -6.66
N VAL A 255 3.68 -8.05 -7.51
CA VAL A 255 2.30 -8.46 -7.21
C VAL A 255 2.26 -9.45 -6.03
N ALA A 256 3.13 -10.45 -6.00
CA ALA A 256 3.26 -11.41 -4.91
C ALA A 256 3.59 -10.71 -3.57
N LEU A 257 4.51 -9.74 -3.61
CA LEU A 257 4.82 -8.90 -2.45
C LEU A 257 3.59 -8.11 -2.01
N GLY A 258 2.84 -7.52 -2.93
CA GLY A 258 1.61 -6.79 -2.62
C GLY A 258 0.57 -7.65 -1.90
N ARG A 259 0.39 -8.90 -2.32
CA ARG A 259 -0.49 -9.87 -1.65
C ARG A 259 -0.01 -10.18 -0.23
N THR A 260 1.28 -10.48 -0.09
CA THR A 260 1.91 -10.72 1.22
C THR A 260 1.80 -9.50 2.14
N LEU A 261 2.11 -8.32 1.63
CA LEU A 261 2.01 -7.06 2.35
C LEU A 261 0.58 -6.83 2.86
N GLN A 262 -0.44 -7.06 2.02
CA GLN A 262 -1.83 -6.84 2.42
C GLN A 262 -2.25 -7.78 3.55
N ARG A 263 -1.89 -9.07 3.50
CA ARG A 263 -2.12 -10.02 4.61
C ARG A 263 -1.48 -9.52 5.90
N PHE A 264 -0.24 -9.09 5.83
CA PHE A 264 0.49 -8.54 6.98
C PHE A 264 -0.19 -7.28 7.54
N LEU A 265 -0.62 -6.35 6.69
CA LEU A 265 -1.30 -5.13 7.10
C LEU A 265 -2.66 -5.41 7.76
N LEU A 266 -3.39 -6.43 7.30
CA LEU A 266 -4.65 -6.87 7.91
C LEU A 266 -4.40 -7.55 9.25
N ALA A 267 -3.38 -8.41 9.37
CA ALA A 267 -2.98 -9.02 10.64
C ALA A 267 -2.53 -7.95 11.66
N ALA A 268 -1.75 -6.96 11.24
CA ALA A 268 -1.36 -5.81 12.07
C ALA A 268 -2.60 -5.02 12.54
N THR A 269 -3.57 -4.80 11.65
CA THR A 269 -4.84 -4.11 11.97
C THR A 269 -5.65 -4.91 12.99
N ALA A 270 -5.73 -6.24 12.87
CA ALA A 270 -6.39 -7.11 13.83
C ALA A 270 -5.74 -7.03 15.23
N ALA A 271 -4.42 -6.89 15.28
CA ALA A 271 -3.65 -6.70 16.51
C ALA A 271 -3.63 -5.23 17.01
N ASN A 272 -4.40 -4.32 16.39
CA ASN A 272 -4.40 -2.88 16.65
C ASN A 272 -3.02 -2.20 16.48
N ILE A 273 -2.14 -2.80 15.68
CA ILE A 273 -0.83 -2.23 15.34
C ILE A 273 -1.01 -1.27 14.17
N ALA A 274 -0.67 -0.01 14.40
CA ALA A 274 -0.64 1.03 13.38
C ALA A 274 0.60 0.86 12.48
N HIS A 275 0.44 1.21 11.21
CA HIS A 275 1.53 1.18 10.25
C HIS A 275 1.53 2.42 9.36
N ALA A 276 2.71 2.80 8.89
CA ALA A 276 2.90 3.82 7.86
C ALA A 276 4.14 3.53 7.03
N TYR A 277 4.10 3.90 5.76
CA TYR A 277 5.23 3.75 4.84
C TYR A 277 6.36 4.72 5.20
N ALA A 278 7.59 4.23 5.07
CA ALA A 278 8.85 4.97 5.21
C ALA A 278 9.76 4.62 4.01
N ASN A 279 9.19 4.69 2.80
CA ASN A 279 9.67 4.02 1.61
C ASN A 279 10.75 4.80 0.84
N GLN A 280 11.11 6.00 1.29
CA GLN A 280 12.06 6.90 0.63
C GLN A 280 13.39 6.24 0.22
N PRO A 281 14.02 5.37 1.05
CA PRO A 281 15.24 4.71 0.61
C PRO A 281 15.00 3.68 -0.51
N ASN A 282 13.83 3.00 -0.51
CA ASN A 282 13.51 1.99 -1.53
C ASN A 282 13.14 2.62 -2.89
N GLU A 283 12.72 3.90 -2.89
CA GLU A 283 12.44 4.71 -4.06
C GLU A 283 13.70 5.36 -4.66
N THR A 284 14.87 5.06 -4.08
CA THR A 284 16.19 5.54 -4.52
C THR A 284 17.12 4.34 -4.69
N PRO A 285 17.43 3.91 -5.93
CA PRO A 285 18.14 2.65 -6.19
C PRO A 285 19.42 2.45 -5.38
N GLU A 286 20.28 3.48 -5.27
CA GLU A 286 21.54 3.38 -4.54
C GLU A 286 21.31 3.24 -3.02
N LEU A 287 20.22 3.80 -2.48
CA LEU A 287 19.88 3.63 -1.06
C LEU A 287 19.26 2.27 -0.79
N ALA A 288 18.48 1.73 -1.71
CA ALA A 288 17.93 0.38 -1.61
C ALA A 288 19.06 -0.67 -1.62
N GLU A 289 20.02 -0.52 -2.52
CA GLU A 289 21.21 -1.40 -2.57
C GLU A 289 22.02 -1.30 -1.26
N ARG A 290 22.30 -0.08 -0.81
CA ARG A 290 23.02 0.14 0.45
C ARG A 290 22.25 -0.44 1.65
N MET A 291 20.92 -0.36 1.66
CA MET A 291 20.08 -1.00 2.68
C MET A 291 20.28 -2.52 2.68
N ALA A 292 20.22 -3.18 1.51
CA ALA A 292 20.43 -4.61 1.41
C ALA A 292 21.81 -5.04 1.95
N GLN A 293 22.85 -4.28 1.60
CA GLN A 293 24.22 -4.54 2.09
C GLN A 293 24.34 -4.34 3.60
N THR A 294 23.84 -3.21 4.12
CA THR A 294 23.94 -2.85 5.53
C THR A 294 23.18 -3.83 6.43
N LEU A 295 22.05 -4.33 5.96
CA LEU A 295 21.21 -5.26 6.72
C LEU A 295 21.56 -6.74 6.53
N GLY A 296 22.58 -7.04 5.71
CA GLY A 296 23.03 -8.41 5.47
C GLY A 296 22.04 -9.27 4.67
N ILE A 297 21.20 -8.65 3.84
CA ILE A 297 20.21 -9.31 2.97
C ILE A 297 20.62 -9.21 1.50
N ALA A 298 21.91 -9.31 1.23
CA ALA A 298 22.45 -9.29 -0.13
C ALA A 298 21.81 -10.40 -0.98
N GLY A 299 21.37 -10.04 -2.19
CA GLY A 299 20.61 -10.94 -3.08
C GLY A 299 19.10 -10.78 -2.99
N GLU A 300 18.59 -9.96 -2.08
CA GLU A 300 17.20 -9.54 -2.03
C GLU A 300 17.05 -8.06 -2.46
N TYR A 301 15.89 -7.73 -3.03
CA TYR A 301 15.56 -6.36 -3.43
C TYR A 301 14.67 -5.71 -2.36
N PRO A 302 15.16 -4.75 -1.54
CA PRO A 302 14.33 -3.95 -0.65
C PRO A 302 13.23 -3.23 -1.45
N THR A 303 11.98 -3.53 -1.16
CA THR A 303 10.85 -3.08 -1.99
C THR A 303 9.90 -2.17 -1.24
N ILE A 304 9.41 -2.60 -0.07
CA ILE A 304 8.51 -1.81 0.78
C ILE A 304 9.03 -1.78 2.21
N LEU A 305 9.13 -0.57 2.76
CA LEU A 305 9.47 -0.33 4.17
C LEU A 305 8.31 0.34 4.88
N ILE A 306 7.88 -0.24 6.00
CA ILE A 306 6.87 0.34 6.88
C ILE A 306 7.37 0.44 8.31
N ARG A 307 6.92 1.45 9.03
CA ARG A 307 7.09 1.55 10.48
C ARG A 307 5.85 1.04 11.21
N LEU A 308 6.04 0.40 12.35
CA LEU A 308 5.01 -0.24 13.17
C LEU A 308 4.99 0.34 14.59
N GLY A 309 3.83 0.40 15.22
CA GLY A 309 3.65 0.84 16.62
C GLY A 309 2.18 1.04 16.96
N TYR A 310 1.88 1.76 18.03
CA TYR A 310 0.51 2.01 18.45
C TYR A 310 0.15 3.49 18.32
N ALA A 311 -1.04 3.77 17.80
CA ALA A 311 -1.57 5.13 17.67
C ALA A 311 -3.10 5.13 17.62
N LYS A 312 -3.70 6.25 17.99
CA LYS A 312 -5.13 6.47 17.74
C LYS A 312 -5.42 6.48 16.24
N ALA A 313 -6.59 6.02 15.84
CA ALA A 313 -7.02 6.04 14.44
C ALA A 313 -6.85 7.43 13.80
N SER A 314 -6.54 7.43 12.52
CA SER A 314 -6.42 8.61 11.68
C SER A 314 -7.64 8.73 10.75
N ALA A 315 -7.71 9.79 9.96
CA ALA A 315 -8.72 9.90 8.91
C ALA A 315 -8.49 8.83 7.82
N TYR A 316 -9.57 8.32 7.25
CA TYR A 316 -9.51 7.43 6.11
C TYR A 316 -9.36 8.22 4.81
N SER A 317 -8.58 7.70 3.88
CA SER A 317 -8.56 8.19 2.50
C SER A 317 -9.80 7.71 1.75
N LEU A 318 -10.40 8.57 0.95
CA LEU A 318 -11.52 8.20 0.08
C LEU A 318 -11.08 7.22 -1.01
N ARG A 319 -12.06 6.56 -1.59
CA ARG A 319 -11.90 5.67 -2.74
C ARG A 319 -12.80 6.11 -3.88
N ARG A 320 -12.30 5.96 -5.10
CA ARG A 320 -13.08 6.20 -6.32
C ARG A 320 -14.28 5.25 -6.38
N PRO A 321 -15.43 5.70 -6.90
CA PRO A 321 -16.59 4.83 -7.07
C PRO A 321 -16.27 3.70 -8.08
N ILE A 322 -16.83 2.51 -7.85
CA ILE A 322 -16.49 1.30 -8.64
C ILE A 322 -16.99 1.38 -10.08
N GLU A 323 -18.04 2.17 -10.34
CA GLU A 323 -18.64 2.34 -11.68
C GLU A 323 -17.64 2.85 -12.72
N GLY A 324 -16.70 3.70 -12.30
CA GLY A 324 -15.62 4.22 -13.14
C GLY A 324 -14.37 3.33 -13.21
N LEU A 325 -14.38 2.20 -12.52
CA LEU A 325 -13.24 1.28 -12.44
C LEU A 325 -13.48 -0.01 -13.23
N ILE A 326 -14.73 -0.33 -13.57
CA ILE A 326 -15.07 -1.50 -14.37
C ILE A 326 -14.99 -1.11 -15.83
N VAL A 327 -14.27 -1.91 -16.60
CA VAL A 327 -14.08 -1.74 -18.05
C VAL A 327 -14.54 -2.99 -18.80
N ASP A 328 -14.87 -2.81 -20.08
CA ASP A 328 -15.30 -3.88 -20.98
C ASP A 328 -14.14 -4.81 -21.40
#